data_50b6a1edbb9c53e38691f58d24d781c8
#
_entry.id   50b6a1edbb9c53e38691f58d24d781c8
#
_cell.length_a   1.000
_cell.length_b   1.000
_cell.length_c   1.000
_cell.angle_alpha   90.00
_cell.angle_beta   90.00
_cell.angle_gamma   90.00
#
_symmetry.space_group_name_H-M   'P 1'
#
loop_
_entity.id
_entity.type
_entity.pdbx_description
1 polymer ?
#
loop_
_entity_poly.entity_id
_entity_poly.type
_entity_poly.pdbx_seq_one_letter_code
_entity_poly.pdbx_strand_id
1 'polypeptide(L)'
;SKMRFLALQELSSRCPLEITPPSNKLSDYYGSHVFDRKKMQEYLPKEAYKAVMDAIEKGTPINREMADLIANGMKSWAKSLNVTHYTHWFQPLTDGTAEKHDGFIEFSEDGGVIERFSGKLLIQQEPDASSFPNGGIRNTFEARGYTAWDVSSPAFVVDTTLCIPTIFISYTGEALDYKTPLLKALAAVDKAATEVCQLF
;
A
#
# COMPACT_ATOMS: atom_id res chain seq x y z
N SER A 1 37.41 5.17 -12.36
CA SER A 1 37.87 6.39 -11.67
C SER A 1 38.18 6.07 -10.23
N LYS A 2 39.06 6.83 -9.60
CA LYS A 2 39.52 6.65 -8.22
C LYS A 2 38.36 6.61 -7.22
N MET A 3 37.32 7.46 -7.39
CA MET A 3 36.14 7.52 -6.53
C MET A 3 35.35 6.21 -6.53
N ARG A 4 35.24 5.56 -7.70
CA ARG A 4 34.52 4.27 -7.82
C ARG A 4 35.25 3.15 -7.06
N PHE A 5 36.57 3.11 -7.12
CA PHE A 5 37.38 2.14 -6.37
C PHE A 5 37.30 2.37 -4.86
N LEU A 6 37.33 3.63 -4.41
CA LEU A 6 37.17 3.97 -3.00
C LEU A 6 35.79 3.53 -2.48
N ALA A 7 34.71 3.76 -3.23
CA ALA A 7 33.38 3.33 -2.85
C ALA A 7 33.26 1.79 -2.75
N LEU A 8 33.87 1.05 -3.71
CA LEU A 8 33.91 -0.40 -3.65
C LEU A 8 34.74 -0.93 -2.47
N GLN A 9 35.87 -0.27 -2.16
CA GLN A 9 36.71 -0.64 -1.04
C GLN A 9 35.97 -0.41 0.30
N GLU A 10 35.24 0.69 0.43
CA GLU A 10 34.42 0.98 1.58
C GLU A 10 33.27 -0.02 1.74
N LEU A 11 32.62 -0.38 0.65
CA LEU A 11 31.58 -1.42 0.63
C LEU A 11 32.11 -2.78 1.09
N SER A 12 33.32 -3.19 0.62
CA SER A 12 33.95 -4.46 0.99
C SER A 12 34.47 -4.50 2.42
N SER A 13 34.68 -3.35 3.04
CA SER A 13 35.11 -3.23 4.44
C SER A 13 33.96 -3.23 5.46
N ARG A 14 32.71 -3.16 5.01
CA ARG A 14 31.53 -3.20 5.89
C ARG A 14 31.39 -4.58 6.54
N CYS A 15 31.34 -4.59 7.85
CA CYS A 15 30.94 -5.80 8.57
C CYS A 15 29.45 -6.06 8.33
N PRO A 16 29.05 -7.28 8.02
CA PRO A 16 27.64 -7.64 8.00
C PRO A 16 26.99 -7.36 9.35
N LEU A 17 25.77 -6.83 9.31
CA LEU A 17 24.99 -6.72 10.53
C LEU A 17 24.67 -8.11 11.05
N GLU A 18 24.98 -8.38 12.32
CA GLU A 18 24.46 -9.59 12.98
C GLU A 18 22.96 -9.45 13.17
N ILE A 19 22.23 -10.28 12.44
CA ILE A 19 20.76 -10.34 12.52
C ILE A 19 20.40 -11.57 13.35
N THR A 20 19.83 -11.33 14.51
CA THR A 20 19.22 -12.39 15.31
C THR A 20 17.74 -12.48 14.96
N PRO A 21 17.27 -13.59 14.40
CA PRO A 21 15.84 -13.72 14.09
C PRO A 21 15.02 -13.71 15.40
N PRO A 22 13.80 -13.15 15.37
CA PRO A 22 12.95 -13.04 16.57
C PRO A 22 12.49 -14.39 17.11
N SER A 23 12.55 -15.44 16.31
CA SER A 23 12.22 -16.84 16.66
C SER A 23 12.97 -17.81 15.79
N ASN A 24 13.18 -19.04 16.28
CA ASN A 24 13.72 -20.16 15.49
C ASN A 24 12.70 -20.75 14.50
N LYS A 25 11.42 -20.36 14.63
CA LYS A 25 10.34 -20.78 13.73
C LYS A 25 9.96 -19.63 12.82
N LEU A 26 10.13 -19.82 11.52
CA LEU A 26 9.74 -18.86 10.51
C LEU A 26 8.25 -18.49 10.59
N SER A 27 7.38 -19.44 10.89
CA SER A 27 5.94 -19.23 11.04
C SER A 27 5.54 -18.26 12.16
N ASP A 28 6.42 -18.00 13.13
CA ASP A 28 6.11 -17.10 14.24
C ASP A 28 6.19 -15.64 13.84
N TYR A 29 6.98 -15.32 12.82
CA TYR A 29 7.18 -13.93 12.36
C TYR A 29 6.89 -13.70 10.88
N TYR A 30 6.76 -14.77 10.06
CA TYR A 30 6.40 -14.60 8.65
C TYR A 30 5.01 -13.99 8.53
N GLY A 31 4.92 -12.88 7.80
CA GLY A 31 3.68 -12.13 7.62
C GLY A 31 3.17 -11.38 8.86
N SER A 32 3.98 -11.29 9.94
CA SER A 32 3.60 -10.53 11.14
C SER A 32 3.30 -9.06 10.86
N HIS A 33 3.96 -8.48 9.87
CA HIS A 33 3.80 -7.09 9.44
C HIS A 33 2.87 -6.93 8.21
N VAL A 34 2.01 -7.91 7.94
CA VAL A 34 1.01 -7.85 6.87
C VAL A 34 -0.39 -7.78 7.48
N PHE A 35 -1.22 -6.86 7.02
CA PHE A 35 -2.62 -6.73 7.42
C PHE A 35 -3.47 -7.78 6.71
N ASP A 36 -3.26 -9.02 7.10
CA ASP A 36 -3.92 -10.20 6.56
C ASP A 36 -5.37 -10.37 7.06
N ARG A 37 -6.06 -11.39 6.57
CA ARG A 37 -7.45 -11.68 6.97
C ARG A 37 -7.61 -11.86 8.48
N LYS A 38 -6.62 -12.43 9.17
CA LYS A 38 -6.66 -12.63 10.63
C LYS A 38 -6.63 -11.30 11.36
N LYS A 39 -5.71 -10.41 10.98
CA LYS A 39 -5.62 -9.06 11.55
C LYS A 39 -6.83 -8.19 11.18
N MET A 40 -7.37 -8.35 9.97
CA MET A 40 -8.62 -7.70 9.60
C MET A 40 -9.77 -8.12 10.50
N GLN A 41 -9.88 -9.39 10.87
CA GLN A 41 -10.90 -9.88 11.81
C GLN A 41 -10.71 -9.37 13.23
N GLU A 42 -9.47 -9.14 13.66
CA GLU A 42 -9.12 -8.63 14.98
C GLU A 42 -9.36 -7.13 15.12
N TYR A 43 -9.00 -6.35 14.11
CA TYR A 43 -8.98 -4.89 14.17
C TYR A 43 -10.16 -4.20 13.48
N LEU A 44 -10.95 -4.90 12.66
CA LEU A 44 -12.10 -4.34 11.98
C LEU A 44 -13.42 -4.75 12.63
N PRO A 45 -14.41 -3.85 12.72
CA PRO A 45 -15.79 -4.25 12.97
C PRO A 45 -16.27 -5.29 11.94
N LYS A 46 -17.21 -6.15 12.34
CA LYS A 46 -17.69 -7.25 11.48
C LYS A 46 -18.21 -6.78 10.12
N GLU A 47 -18.93 -5.67 10.10
CA GLU A 47 -19.46 -5.06 8.87
C GLU A 47 -18.35 -4.55 7.97
N ALA A 48 -17.30 -3.91 8.52
CA ALA A 48 -16.16 -3.44 7.76
C ALA A 48 -15.33 -4.60 7.18
N TYR A 49 -15.10 -5.64 7.98
CA TYR A 49 -14.46 -6.86 7.50
C TYR A 49 -15.24 -7.50 6.35
N LYS A 50 -16.57 -7.63 6.49
CA LYS A 50 -17.42 -8.15 5.43
C LYS A 50 -17.34 -7.29 4.17
N ALA A 51 -17.37 -5.96 4.30
CA ALA A 51 -17.25 -5.05 3.16
C ALA A 51 -15.93 -5.25 2.41
N VAL A 52 -14.80 -5.43 3.12
CA VAL A 52 -13.51 -5.75 2.49
C VAL A 52 -13.56 -7.09 1.76
N MET A 53 -14.12 -8.13 2.38
CA MET A 53 -14.21 -9.44 1.75
C MET A 53 -15.12 -9.44 0.52
N ASP A 54 -16.29 -8.77 0.58
CA ASP A 54 -17.18 -8.61 -0.56
C ASP A 54 -16.51 -7.79 -1.69
N ALA A 55 -15.69 -6.81 -1.35
CA ALA A 55 -14.92 -6.05 -2.34
C ALA A 55 -13.84 -6.93 -3.02
N ILE A 56 -13.13 -7.75 -2.27
CA ILE A 56 -12.10 -8.67 -2.80
C ILE A 56 -12.74 -9.76 -3.69
N GLU A 57 -13.81 -10.37 -3.23
CA GLU A 57 -14.39 -11.57 -3.86
C GLU A 57 -15.39 -11.24 -4.98
N LYS A 58 -16.11 -10.12 -4.85
CA LYS A 58 -17.22 -9.75 -5.75
C LYS A 58 -17.01 -8.41 -6.47
N GLY A 59 -15.95 -7.67 -6.13
CA GLY A 59 -15.74 -6.32 -6.67
C GLY A 59 -16.76 -5.29 -6.17
N THR A 60 -17.39 -5.52 -5.02
CA THR A 60 -18.40 -4.61 -4.46
C THR A 60 -17.73 -3.30 -4.01
N PRO A 61 -18.24 -2.14 -4.38
CA PRO A 61 -17.67 -0.86 -3.92
C PRO A 61 -17.78 -0.70 -2.40
N ILE A 62 -16.70 -0.18 -1.79
CA ILE A 62 -16.67 0.19 -0.39
C ILE A 62 -17.17 1.61 -0.25
N ASN A 63 -18.23 1.84 0.52
CA ASN A 63 -18.75 3.16 0.80
C ASN A 63 -17.86 3.92 1.81
N ARG A 64 -18.11 5.22 1.95
CA ARG A 64 -17.29 6.10 2.79
C ARG A 64 -17.27 5.69 4.27
N GLU A 65 -18.41 5.32 4.82
CA GLU A 65 -18.54 4.92 6.21
C GLU A 65 -17.70 3.66 6.50
N MET A 66 -17.80 2.65 5.65
CA MET A 66 -16.98 1.45 5.76
C MET A 66 -15.49 1.75 5.56
N ALA A 67 -15.15 2.65 4.65
CA ALA A 67 -13.77 3.08 4.45
C ALA A 67 -13.17 3.74 5.70
N ASP A 68 -13.94 4.57 6.41
CA ASP A 68 -13.51 5.20 7.67
C ASP A 68 -13.30 4.15 8.78
N LEU A 69 -14.17 3.15 8.88
CA LEU A 69 -14.01 2.04 9.83
C LEU A 69 -12.77 1.20 9.51
N ILE A 70 -12.54 0.91 8.23
CA ILE A 70 -11.35 0.17 7.78
C ILE A 70 -10.08 0.96 8.06
N ALA A 71 -10.05 2.24 7.72
CA ALA A 71 -8.91 3.11 7.98
C ALA A 71 -8.55 3.19 9.47
N ASN A 72 -9.55 3.33 10.33
CA ASN A 72 -9.36 3.35 11.79
C ASN A 72 -8.79 2.03 12.32
N GLY A 73 -9.31 0.89 11.87
CA GLY A 73 -8.79 -0.43 12.26
C GLY A 73 -7.36 -0.65 11.76
N MET A 74 -7.08 -0.30 10.51
CA MET A 74 -5.76 -0.39 9.91
C MET A 74 -4.75 0.51 10.65
N LYS A 75 -5.13 1.75 11.00
CA LYS A 75 -4.32 2.67 11.82
C LYS A 75 -4.05 2.07 13.21
N SER A 76 -5.07 1.51 13.87
CA SER A 76 -4.92 0.90 15.20
C SER A 76 -3.94 -0.27 15.17
N TRP A 77 -4.02 -1.12 14.16
CA TRP A 77 -3.04 -2.18 13.95
C TRP A 77 -1.64 -1.62 13.69
N ALA A 78 -1.49 -0.67 12.77
CA ALA A 78 -0.20 -0.07 12.45
C ALA A 78 0.44 0.59 13.68
N LYS A 79 -0.33 1.30 14.49
CA LYS A 79 0.15 1.89 15.76
C LYS A 79 0.61 0.85 16.78
N SER A 80 0.04 -0.34 16.82
CA SER A 80 0.53 -1.42 17.68
C SER A 80 1.94 -1.90 17.29
N LEU A 81 2.37 -1.58 16.07
CA LEU A 81 3.72 -1.82 15.53
C LEU A 81 4.61 -0.57 15.54
N ASN A 82 4.26 0.47 16.30
CA ASN A 82 4.96 1.76 16.39
C ASN A 82 5.06 2.53 15.05
N VAL A 83 4.12 2.33 14.16
CA VAL A 83 4.03 3.05 12.88
C VAL A 83 3.56 4.47 13.12
N THR A 84 4.20 5.43 12.47
CA THR A 84 3.93 6.87 12.58
C THR A 84 3.50 7.51 11.26
N HIS A 85 3.78 6.85 10.15
CA HIS A 85 3.53 7.32 8.79
C HIS A 85 2.77 6.28 7.98
N TYR A 86 2.18 6.70 6.89
CA TYR A 86 1.61 5.82 5.88
C TYR A 86 2.02 6.30 4.49
N THR A 87 1.98 5.39 3.53
CA THR A 87 2.24 5.70 2.13
C THR A 87 1.28 4.96 1.22
N HIS A 88 0.81 5.65 0.19
CA HIS A 88 0.26 4.98 -0.98
C HIS A 88 1.43 4.49 -1.84
N TRP A 89 1.55 3.18 -1.94
CA TRP A 89 2.65 2.50 -2.61
C TRP A 89 2.18 1.98 -3.97
N PHE A 90 2.78 2.46 -5.06
CA PHE A 90 2.35 2.17 -6.43
C PHE A 90 3.52 2.05 -7.39
N GLN A 91 3.28 1.52 -8.57
CA GLN A 91 4.28 1.31 -9.62
C GLN A 91 3.85 2.05 -10.90
N PRO A 92 4.26 3.32 -11.06
CA PRO A 92 3.95 4.10 -12.25
C PRO A 92 4.70 3.56 -13.47
N LEU A 93 4.25 3.93 -14.67
CA LEU A 93 4.90 3.57 -15.94
C LEU A 93 6.30 4.19 -16.11
N THR A 94 6.70 5.10 -15.23
CA THR A 94 8.01 5.77 -15.22
C THR A 94 9.18 4.95 -14.70
N ASP A 95 8.97 3.68 -14.37
CA ASP A 95 9.90 2.77 -13.72
C ASP A 95 10.05 2.97 -12.19
N GLY A 96 10.28 1.85 -11.53
CA GLY A 96 10.46 1.80 -10.09
C GLY A 96 9.17 1.93 -9.30
N THR A 97 9.31 1.81 -7.99
CA THR A 97 8.23 2.01 -7.03
C THR A 97 8.12 3.47 -6.65
N ALA A 98 6.91 4.00 -6.58
CA ALA A 98 6.62 5.34 -6.13
C ALA A 98 5.82 5.30 -4.82
N GLU A 99 5.95 6.34 -4.01
CA GLU A 99 5.41 6.41 -2.67
C GLU A 99 4.92 7.82 -2.34
N LYS A 100 3.65 7.92 -1.96
CA LYS A 100 3.07 9.16 -1.42
C LYS A 100 3.01 9.06 0.09
N HIS A 101 4.04 9.55 0.77
CA HIS A 101 4.18 9.53 2.22
C HIS A 101 3.41 10.65 2.92
N ASP A 102 2.79 10.30 4.04
CA ASP A 102 2.19 11.25 4.98
C ASP A 102 2.31 10.73 6.43
N GLY A 103 2.26 11.63 7.41
CA GLY A 103 2.15 11.26 8.81
C GLY A 103 0.70 10.97 9.22
N PHE A 104 0.51 10.20 10.28
CA PHE A 104 -0.82 10.02 10.92
C PHE A 104 -1.23 11.24 11.74
N ILE A 105 -0.90 12.43 11.30
CA ILE A 105 -1.18 13.69 12.02
C ILE A 105 -1.91 14.69 11.13
N GLU A 106 -2.84 15.41 11.73
CA GLU A 106 -3.47 16.60 11.16
C GLU A 106 -3.46 17.72 12.21
N PHE A 107 -3.47 18.96 11.76
CA PHE A 107 -3.65 20.10 12.66
C PHE A 107 -5.16 20.30 12.89
N SER A 108 -5.52 20.48 14.15
CA SER A 108 -6.88 20.87 14.53
C SER A 108 -7.08 22.40 14.38
N GLU A 109 -8.34 22.83 14.29
CA GLU A 109 -8.69 24.25 14.09
C GLU A 109 -8.19 25.17 15.23
N ASP A 110 -8.01 24.62 16.43
CA ASP A 110 -7.48 25.31 17.60
C ASP A 110 -5.95 25.34 17.68
N GLY A 111 -5.26 24.85 16.62
CA GLY A 111 -3.79 24.79 16.54
C GLY A 111 -3.17 23.61 17.26
N GLY A 112 -3.97 22.66 17.74
CA GLY A 112 -3.49 21.38 18.28
C GLY A 112 -3.13 20.40 17.17
N VAL A 113 -2.61 19.23 17.57
CA VAL A 113 -2.28 18.11 16.69
C VAL A 113 -3.18 16.93 17.04
N ILE A 114 -3.83 16.36 16.04
CA ILE A 114 -4.63 15.15 16.17
C ILE A 114 -4.09 14.04 15.31
N GLU A 115 -4.15 12.81 15.79
CA GLU A 115 -3.80 11.65 14.99
C GLU A 115 -4.99 11.21 14.16
N ARG A 116 -4.87 11.34 12.85
CA ARG A 116 -5.95 11.02 11.93
C ARG A 116 -5.46 10.19 10.75
N PHE A 117 -6.27 9.20 10.40
CA PHE A 117 -6.21 8.48 9.13
C PHE A 117 -7.64 8.13 8.73
N SER A 118 -8.19 8.85 7.76
CA SER A 118 -9.57 8.70 7.31
C SER A 118 -9.71 7.74 6.13
N GLY A 119 -10.91 7.26 5.88
CA GLY A 119 -11.23 6.48 4.70
C GLY A 119 -10.92 7.20 3.41
N LYS A 120 -11.05 8.54 3.37
CA LYS A 120 -10.62 9.33 2.22
C LYS A 120 -9.12 9.18 1.93
N LEU A 121 -8.29 9.24 2.97
CA LEU A 121 -6.83 9.08 2.86
C LEU A 121 -6.43 7.65 2.52
N LEU A 122 -7.21 6.66 2.97
CA LEU A 122 -7.02 5.26 2.60
C LEU A 122 -7.35 5.02 1.13
N ILE A 123 -8.51 5.49 0.67
CA ILE A 123 -9.02 5.14 -0.66
C ILE A 123 -8.26 5.84 -1.77
N GLN A 124 -7.93 7.11 -1.59
CA GLN A 124 -7.39 7.93 -2.66
C GLN A 124 -6.46 9.01 -2.16
N GLN A 125 -5.34 9.17 -2.87
CA GLN A 125 -4.42 10.30 -2.68
C GLN A 125 -3.98 10.85 -4.02
N GLU A 126 -3.58 12.12 -4.02
CA GLU A 126 -3.01 12.80 -5.17
C GLU A 126 -1.50 12.89 -5.00
N PRO A 127 -0.70 12.08 -5.74
CA PRO A 127 0.75 12.15 -5.66
C PRO A 127 1.24 13.42 -6.38
N ASP A 128 2.35 13.93 -5.92
CA ASP A 128 3.10 15.02 -6.57
C ASP A 128 4.41 14.48 -7.16
N ALA A 129 5.19 15.39 -7.78
CA ALA A 129 6.47 15.03 -8.40
C ALA A 129 7.45 14.38 -7.41
N SER A 130 7.40 14.72 -6.12
CA SER A 130 8.26 14.15 -5.09
C SER A 130 7.96 12.69 -4.78
N SER A 131 6.77 12.22 -5.11
CA SER A 131 6.34 10.84 -4.92
C SER A 131 6.99 9.86 -5.92
N PHE A 132 7.53 10.35 -7.02
CA PHE A 132 8.13 9.55 -8.08
C PHE A 132 9.65 9.46 -7.93
N PRO A 133 10.28 8.30 -8.22
CA PRO A 133 11.72 8.11 -8.08
C PRO A 133 12.57 9.08 -8.92
N ASN A 134 12.04 9.53 -10.06
CA ASN A 134 12.68 10.49 -10.96
C ASN A 134 12.21 11.94 -10.76
N GLY A 135 11.46 12.23 -9.70
CA GLY A 135 10.87 13.54 -9.44
C GLY A 135 9.83 13.98 -10.47
N GLY A 136 9.27 13.06 -11.26
CA GLY A 136 8.27 13.34 -12.29
C GLY A 136 8.78 14.16 -13.48
N ILE A 137 10.09 14.34 -13.63
CA ILE A 137 10.71 15.24 -14.62
C ILE A 137 10.42 14.84 -16.06
N ARG A 138 10.34 13.54 -16.35
CA ARG A 138 10.17 13.05 -17.72
C ARG A 138 8.74 13.09 -18.23
N ASN A 139 7.79 12.86 -17.35
CA ASN A 139 6.41 12.60 -17.73
C ASN A 139 5.49 13.36 -16.79
N THR A 140 5.42 14.67 -16.99
CA THR A 140 4.56 15.55 -16.19
C THR A 140 3.09 15.16 -16.24
N PHE A 141 2.64 14.47 -17.28
CA PHE A 141 1.29 13.93 -17.37
C PHE A 141 1.08 12.72 -16.45
N GLU A 142 2.09 11.89 -16.23
CA GLU A 142 2.05 10.76 -15.29
C GLU A 142 2.02 11.22 -13.83
N ALA A 143 2.50 12.42 -13.54
CA ALA A 143 2.35 13.06 -12.24
C ALA A 143 0.94 13.63 -11.99
N ARG A 144 0.07 13.61 -13.01
CA ARG A 144 -1.30 14.14 -12.94
C ARG A 144 -2.32 13.02 -12.85
N GLY A 145 -2.68 12.69 -11.66
CA GLY A 145 -3.65 11.63 -11.41
C GLY A 145 -3.82 11.42 -9.92
N TYR A 146 -4.34 10.29 -9.58
CA TYR A 146 -4.55 9.89 -8.21
C TYR A 146 -4.21 8.42 -8.01
N THR A 147 -3.78 8.08 -6.81
CA THR A 147 -3.66 6.70 -6.38
C THR A 147 -5.00 6.23 -5.83
N ALA A 148 -5.37 4.98 -6.12
CA ALA A 148 -6.56 4.37 -5.57
C ALA A 148 -6.19 3.05 -4.87
N TRP A 149 -6.70 2.86 -3.67
CA TRP A 149 -6.43 1.66 -2.88
C TRP A 149 -6.81 0.39 -3.65
N ASP A 150 -5.86 -0.53 -3.73
CA ASP A 150 -6.12 -1.89 -4.22
C ASP A 150 -6.46 -2.79 -3.04
N VAL A 151 -7.73 -3.01 -2.83
CA VAL A 151 -8.26 -3.84 -1.74
C VAL A 151 -7.84 -5.31 -1.85
N SER A 152 -7.48 -5.79 -3.04
CA SER A 152 -7.06 -7.16 -3.28
C SER A 152 -5.63 -7.45 -2.81
N SER A 153 -4.84 -6.41 -2.56
CA SER A 153 -3.47 -6.52 -2.06
C SER A 153 -3.42 -6.09 -0.59
N PRO A 154 -2.90 -6.93 0.31
CA PRO A 154 -2.86 -6.59 1.73
C PRO A 154 -1.91 -5.43 2.00
N ALA A 155 -2.31 -4.51 2.88
CA ALA A 155 -1.41 -3.50 3.41
C ALA A 155 -0.34 -4.16 4.30
N PHE A 156 0.83 -3.55 4.39
CA PHE A 156 1.95 -4.07 5.14
C PHE A 156 2.77 -2.96 5.79
N VAL A 157 3.60 -3.31 6.76
CA VAL A 157 4.45 -2.35 7.47
C VAL A 157 5.91 -2.59 7.13
N VAL A 158 6.61 -1.51 6.77
CA VAL A 158 8.07 -1.47 6.64
C VAL A 158 8.57 -0.37 7.58
N ASP A 159 9.46 -0.73 8.48
CA ASP A 159 9.97 0.16 9.53
C ASP A 159 8.82 0.85 10.31
N THR A 160 8.70 2.15 10.20
CA THR A 160 7.67 2.97 10.85
C THR A 160 6.56 3.44 9.90
N THR A 161 6.45 2.80 8.74
CA THR A 161 5.53 3.21 7.67
C THR A 161 4.54 2.12 7.32
N LEU A 162 3.26 2.44 7.33
CA LEU A 162 2.19 1.62 6.76
C LEU A 162 2.17 1.79 5.25
N CYS A 163 2.48 0.74 4.51
CA CYS A 163 2.43 0.71 3.05
C CYS A 163 1.07 0.21 2.58
N ILE A 164 0.36 1.03 1.83
CA ILE A 164 -0.96 0.72 1.27
C ILE A 164 -0.80 0.51 -0.23
N PRO A 165 -0.92 -0.75 -0.73
CA PRO A 165 -0.84 -1.01 -2.15
C PRO A 165 -1.95 -0.30 -2.92
N THR A 166 -1.58 0.41 -3.98
CA THR A 166 -2.51 1.20 -4.79
C THR A 166 -2.27 0.99 -6.28
N ILE A 167 -3.24 1.39 -7.07
CA ILE A 167 -3.11 1.61 -8.51
C ILE A 167 -3.00 3.11 -8.76
N PHE A 168 -2.43 3.50 -9.89
CA PHE A 168 -2.30 4.89 -10.28
C PHE A 168 -3.14 5.18 -11.53
N ILE A 169 -4.03 6.15 -11.44
CA ILE A 169 -5.04 6.47 -12.45
C ILE A 169 -4.97 7.95 -12.79
N SER A 170 -5.00 8.28 -14.09
CA SER A 170 -5.12 9.67 -14.55
C SER A 170 -6.49 10.26 -14.21
N TYR A 171 -6.61 11.58 -14.27
CA TYR A 171 -7.92 12.25 -14.11
C TYR A 171 -8.93 11.91 -15.22
N THR A 172 -8.45 11.40 -16.36
CA THR A 172 -9.29 10.89 -17.46
C THR A 172 -9.69 9.43 -17.29
N GLY A 173 -9.23 8.76 -16.23
CA GLY A 173 -9.58 7.37 -15.91
C GLY A 173 -8.67 6.32 -16.55
N GLU A 174 -7.55 6.72 -17.15
CA GLU A 174 -6.56 5.81 -17.72
C GLU A 174 -5.63 5.26 -16.64
N ALA A 175 -5.32 3.97 -16.70
CA ALA A 175 -4.33 3.37 -15.83
C ALA A 175 -2.92 3.82 -16.23
N LEU A 176 -2.19 4.37 -15.28
CA LEU A 176 -0.82 4.85 -15.45
C LEU A 176 0.20 4.00 -14.66
N ASP A 177 -0.14 2.76 -14.41
CA ASP A 177 0.69 1.81 -13.67
C ASP A 177 0.77 0.44 -14.36
N TYR A 178 1.75 -0.37 -13.96
CA TYR A 178 1.92 -1.74 -14.46
C TYR A 178 0.95 -2.76 -13.82
N LYS A 179 0.38 -2.46 -12.67
CA LYS A 179 -0.44 -3.38 -11.89
C LYS A 179 -1.85 -3.52 -12.47
N THR A 180 -2.46 -2.43 -12.92
CA THR A 180 -3.84 -2.43 -13.44
C THR A 180 -4.05 -3.39 -14.62
N PRO A 181 -3.19 -3.45 -15.63
CA PRO A 181 -3.30 -4.45 -16.69
C PRO A 181 -3.22 -5.89 -16.18
N LEU A 182 -2.35 -6.15 -15.19
CA LEU A 182 -2.21 -7.48 -14.58
C LEU A 182 -3.46 -7.88 -13.80
N LEU A 183 -4.04 -6.97 -13.02
CA LEU A 183 -5.29 -7.20 -12.29
C LEU A 183 -6.46 -7.48 -13.23
N LYS A 184 -6.56 -6.74 -14.34
CA LYS A 184 -7.58 -6.98 -15.37
C LYS A 184 -7.39 -8.34 -16.05
N ALA A 185 -6.16 -8.72 -16.37
CA ALA A 185 -5.86 -10.03 -16.96
C ALA A 185 -6.22 -11.16 -16.00
N LEU A 186 -5.88 -11.02 -14.71
CA LEU A 186 -6.21 -12.00 -13.67
C LEU A 186 -7.73 -12.18 -13.53
N ALA A 187 -8.49 -11.10 -13.47
CA ALA A 187 -9.94 -11.14 -13.41
C ALA A 187 -10.57 -11.79 -14.65
N ALA A 188 -10.01 -11.54 -15.84
CA ALA A 188 -10.48 -12.17 -17.08
C ALA A 188 -10.23 -13.69 -17.10
N VAL A 189 -9.06 -14.12 -16.63
CA VAL A 189 -8.71 -15.56 -16.51
C VAL A 189 -9.60 -16.25 -15.50
N ASP A 190 -9.80 -15.65 -14.33
CA ASP A 190 -10.68 -16.18 -13.28
C ASP A 190 -12.12 -16.39 -13.81
N LYS A 191 -12.67 -15.38 -14.49
CA LYS A 191 -13.98 -15.46 -15.11
C LYS A 191 -14.05 -16.59 -16.14
N ALA A 192 -13.10 -16.68 -17.06
CA ALA A 192 -13.07 -17.71 -18.09
C ALA A 192 -12.93 -19.11 -17.47
N ALA A 193 -12.08 -19.29 -16.47
CA ALA A 193 -11.93 -20.56 -15.77
C ALA A 193 -13.22 -20.97 -15.05
N THR A 194 -13.89 -20.03 -14.39
CA THR A 194 -15.17 -20.28 -13.73
C THR A 194 -16.25 -20.71 -14.72
N GLU A 195 -16.37 -20.02 -15.86
CA GLU A 195 -17.31 -20.38 -16.92
C GLU A 195 -17.06 -21.79 -17.47
N VAL A 196 -15.79 -22.16 -17.68
CA VAL A 196 -15.42 -23.52 -18.13
C VAL A 196 -15.79 -24.57 -17.08
N CYS A 197 -15.47 -24.32 -15.79
CA CYS A 197 -15.82 -25.25 -14.71
C CYS A 197 -17.33 -25.44 -14.51
N GLN A 198 -18.16 -24.51 -14.95
CA GLN A 198 -19.63 -24.63 -14.91
C GLN A 198 -20.20 -25.48 -16.03
N LEU A 199 -19.40 -25.76 -17.07
CA LEU A 199 -19.81 -26.59 -18.21
C LEU A 199 -19.60 -28.09 -17.97
N PHE A 200 -18.86 -28.46 -16.94
CA PHE A 200 -18.50 -29.83 -16.55
C PHE A 200 -18.98 -30.15 -15.12
#